data_9888090d3ea0a13e429d9f087c9a8c7a
#
_entry.id   9888090d3ea0a13e429d9f087c9a8c7a
#
_cell.length_a   1.000
_cell.length_b   1.000
_cell.length_c   1.000
_cell.angle_alpha   90.00
_cell.angle_beta   90.00
_cell.angle_gamma   90.00
#
_symmetry.space_group_name_H-M   'P 1'
#
loop_
_entity.id
_entity.type
_entity.pdbx_description
1 polymer ?
#
loop_
_entity_poly.entity_id
_entity_poly.type
_entity_poly.pdbx_seq_one_letter_code
_entity_poly.pdbx_strand_id
1 'polypeptide(L)'
;MAPYIYMERNGIHIINLYKTAVKIQETNAALKKIATTGRKILFVATKKQAKDIVAEKAKSVNMPYITERWPGGMLTNFVTIRKAVKKMAAIDRMKKDGTFETLSKKERLQVDRLRSKLEKNLGSISEMTRLPGAIFIVDTTREHIAVKEAKKLKIPIFAMVDTNCDPRDIDYVIPSNDDASKSISKILDLVTSAVSDGLSQRKIEKEAADEKDAVKMEQAAKGEESKVEDQKQKVDEKTSIEDSLKNDEAKSVENKKK
;
A
#
# COMPACT_ATOMS: atom_id res chain seq x y z
N MET A 1 -22.02 -17.13 -14.86
CA MET A 1 -22.70 -16.95 -13.54
C MET A 1 -23.58 -18.13 -13.11
N ALA A 2 -23.96 -19.08 -14.00
CA ALA A 2 -24.86 -20.22 -13.66
C ALA A 2 -24.61 -20.89 -12.30
N PRO A 3 -23.37 -21.19 -11.85
CA PRO A 3 -23.14 -21.82 -10.54
C PRO A 3 -23.58 -20.99 -9.32
N TYR A 4 -23.77 -19.68 -9.48
CA TYR A 4 -24.11 -18.74 -8.40
C TYR A 4 -25.60 -18.34 -8.40
N ILE A 5 -26.36 -18.73 -9.42
CA ILE A 5 -27.79 -18.48 -9.52
C ILE A 5 -28.53 -19.55 -8.69
N TYR A 6 -29.45 -19.11 -7.84
CA TYR A 6 -30.32 -20.00 -7.06
C TYR A 6 -31.51 -20.48 -7.89
N MET A 7 -32.21 -19.54 -8.52
CA MET A 7 -33.35 -19.80 -9.39
C MET A 7 -33.61 -18.61 -10.31
N GLU A 8 -34.42 -18.84 -11.34
CA GLU A 8 -34.97 -17.79 -12.19
C GLU A 8 -36.46 -17.65 -11.92
N ARG A 9 -36.94 -16.42 -11.78
CA ARG A 9 -38.37 -16.11 -11.62
C ARG A 9 -38.74 -14.93 -12.48
N ASN A 10 -39.69 -15.12 -13.39
CA ASN A 10 -40.14 -14.07 -14.31
C ASN A 10 -39.02 -13.40 -15.13
N GLY A 11 -38.03 -14.19 -15.58
CA GLY A 11 -36.88 -13.67 -16.31
C GLY A 11 -35.83 -12.98 -15.44
N ILE A 12 -36.00 -12.99 -14.11
CA ILE A 12 -35.04 -12.38 -13.16
C ILE A 12 -34.26 -13.50 -12.46
N HIS A 13 -32.94 -13.43 -12.57
CA HIS A 13 -32.04 -14.36 -11.87
C HIS A 13 -31.86 -13.96 -10.41
N ILE A 14 -32.11 -14.90 -9.52
CA ILE A 14 -31.94 -14.72 -8.06
C ILE A 14 -30.60 -15.33 -7.66
N ILE A 15 -29.69 -14.50 -7.11
CA ILE A 15 -28.35 -14.93 -6.67
C ILE A 15 -28.45 -15.72 -5.36
N ASN A 16 -27.66 -16.77 -5.24
CA ASN A 16 -27.57 -17.58 -4.02
C ASN A 16 -26.74 -16.85 -2.94
N LEU A 17 -27.41 -16.28 -1.96
CA LEU A 17 -26.76 -15.49 -0.89
C LEU A 17 -25.86 -16.33 0.02
N TYR A 18 -26.10 -17.62 0.20
CA TYR A 18 -25.19 -18.51 0.95
C TYR A 18 -23.83 -18.60 0.25
N LYS A 19 -23.82 -18.73 -1.07
CA LYS A 19 -22.57 -18.72 -1.85
C LYS A 19 -21.92 -17.35 -1.81
N THR A 20 -22.68 -16.29 -1.85
CA THR A 20 -22.16 -14.91 -1.70
C THR A 20 -21.45 -14.75 -0.36
N ALA A 21 -22.04 -15.20 0.76
CA ALA A 21 -21.43 -15.09 2.08
C ALA A 21 -20.09 -15.84 2.18
N VAL A 22 -20.05 -17.08 1.67
CA VAL A 22 -18.80 -17.87 1.64
C VAL A 22 -17.73 -17.18 0.79
N LYS A 23 -18.09 -16.66 -0.38
CA LYS A 23 -17.16 -15.97 -1.27
C LYS A 23 -16.66 -14.64 -0.71
N ILE A 24 -17.46 -13.92 0.05
CA ILE A 24 -17.03 -12.74 0.80
C ILE A 24 -15.98 -13.12 1.85
N GLN A 25 -16.17 -14.20 2.59
CA GLN A 25 -15.20 -14.65 3.60
C GLN A 25 -13.85 -15.03 2.96
N GLU A 26 -13.86 -15.79 1.85
CA GLU A 26 -12.66 -16.14 1.08
C GLU A 26 -11.94 -14.86 0.59
N THR A 27 -12.69 -13.93 0.02
CA THR A 27 -12.19 -12.63 -0.47
C THR A 27 -11.57 -11.81 0.65
N ASN A 28 -12.24 -11.69 1.78
CA ASN A 28 -11.78 -10.93 2.93
C ASN A 28 -10.49 -11.50 3.52
N ALA A 29 -10.39 -12.82 3.62
CA ALA A 29 -9.16 -13.48 4.08
C ALA A 29 -7.97 -13.21 3.15
N ALA A 30 -8.18 -13.22 1.83
CA ALA A 30 -7.14 -12.91 0.85
C ALA A 30 -6.75 -11.42 0.86
N LEU A 31 -7.72 -10.50 0.91
CA LEU A 31 -7.47 -9.05 0.97
C LEU A 31 -6.75 -8.66 2.27
N LYS A 32 -7.12 -9.26 3.41
CA LYS A 32 -6.43 -9.06 4.68
C LYS A 32 -4.95 -9.44 4.57
N LYS A 33 -4.63 -10.60 3.99
CA LYS A 33 -3.24 -11.02 3.75
C LYS A 33 -2.47 -10.02 2.88
N ILE A 34 -3.09 -9.50 1.81
CA ILE A 34 -2.45 -8.48 0.94
C ILE A 34 -2.23 -7.18 1.70
N ALA A 35 -3.19 -6.73 2.51
CA ALA A 35 -3.08 -5.52 3.32
C ALA A 35 -1.95 -5.64 4.38
N THR A 36 -1.78 -6.81 5.00
CA THR A 36 -0.67 -7.09 5.95
C THR A 36 0.70 -6.93 5.28
N THR A 37 0.85 -7.32 3.99
CA THR A 37 2.11 -7.07 3.25
C THR A 37 2.38 -5.59 2.98
N GLY A 38 1.40 -4.70 3.22
CA GLY A 38 1.48 -3.27 2.97
C GLY A 38 1.36 -2.85 1.52
N ARG A 39 0.97 -3.76 0.64
CA ARG A 39 0.65 -3.42 -0.74
C ARG A 39 -0.70 -2.72 -0.80
N LYS A 40 -0.81 -1.71 -1.65
CA LYS A 40 -2.06 -0.99 -1.88
C LYS A 40 -3.02 -1.84 -2.71
N ILE A 41 -4.30 -1.76 -2.38
CA ILE A 41 -5.41 -2.36 -3.13
C ILE A 41 -6.09 -1.24 -3.90
N LEU A 42 -6.21 -1.38 -5.22
CA LEU A 42 -6.83 -0.37 -6.08
C LEU A 42 -8.32 -0.69 -6.25
N PHE A 43 -9.19 0.21 -5.80
CA PHE A 43 -10.63 0.10 -5.98
C PHE A 43 -11.06 0.75 -7.29
N VAL A 44 -11.92 0.07 -8.07
CA VAL A 44 -12.37 0.54 -9.38
C VAL A 44 -13.88 0.43 -9.50
N ALA A 45 -14.54 1.54 -9.75
CA ALA A 45 -15.97 1.59 -9.96
C ALA A 45 -16.39 2.83 -10.76
N THR A 46 -16.68 2.70 -12.04
CA THR A 46 -17.17 3.82 -12.86
C THR A 46 -18.71 3.89 -12.95
N LYS A 47 -19.42 2.93 -12.36
CA LYS A 47 -20.89 2.88 -12.30
C LYS A 47 -21.43 3.99 -11.40
N LYS A 48 -22.41 4.75 -11.84
CA LYS A 48 -22.96 5.90 -11.09
C LYS A 48 -23.36 5.55 -9.65
N GLN A 49 -24.00 4.39 -9.46
CA GLN A 49 -24.47 3.92 -8.16
C GLN A 49 -23.34 3.55 -7.19
N ALA A 50 -22.17 3.20 -7.73
CA ALA A 50 -21.02 2.72 -6.96
C ALA A 50 -19.97 3.81 -6.68
N LYS A 51 -19.86 4.84 -7.52
CA LYS A 51 -18.81 5.86 -7.48
C LYS A 51 -18.57 6.46 -6.10
N ASP A 52 -19.61 7.05 -5.53
CA ASP A 52 -19.52 7.80 -4.28
C ASP A 52 -19.24 6.87 -3.11
N ILE A 53 -19.90 5.70 -3.10
CA ILE A 53 -19.72 4.67 -2.07
C ILE A 53 -18.28 4.15 -2.07
N VAL A 54 -17.75 3.80 -3.25
CA VAL A 54 -16.37 3.31 -3.40
C VAL A 54 -15.36 4.39 -3.00
N ALA A 55 -15.58 5.64 -3.41
CA ALA A 55 -14.71 6.74 -3.06
C ALA A 55 -14.64 6.96 -1.52
N GLU A 56 -15.80 6.96 -0.85
CA GLU A 56 -15.88 7.11 0.60
C GLU A 56 -15.18 5.95 1.33
N LYS A 57 -15.52 4.71 0.98
CA LYS A 57 -14.99 3.51 1.63
C LYS A 57 -13.49 3.31 1.37
N ALA A 58 -13.01 3.57 0.17
CA ALA A 58 -11.58 3.50 -0.14
C ALA A 58 -10.77 4.57 0.61
N LYS A 59 -11.30 5.80 0.72
CA LYS A 59 -10.69 6.88 1.52
C LYS A 59 -10.56 6.50 3.00
N SER A 60 -11.59 5.88 3.59
CA SER A 60 -11.57 5.51 5.02
C SER A 60 -10.42 4.57 5.38
N VAL A 61 -9.97 3.74 4.44
CA VAL A 61 -8.83 2.82 4.61
C VAL A 61 -7.54 3.29 3.91
N ASN A 62 -7.52 4.54 3.44
CA ASN A 62 -6.38 5.13 2.73
C ASN A 62 -5.87 4.28 1.55
N MET A 63 -6.82 3.77 0.76
CA MET A 63 -6.53 3.00 -0.45
C MET A 63 -6.82 3.82 -1.71
N PRO A 64 -6.04 3.64 -2.79
CA PRO A 64 -6.28 4.31 -4.07
C PRO A 64 -7.57 3.80 -4.71
N TYR A 65 -8.25 4.67 -5.44
CA TYR A 65 -9.48 4.32 -6.14
C TYR A 65 -9.62 5.06 -7.47
N ILE A 66 -10.41 4.51 -8.39
CA ILE A 66 -10.77 5.13 -9.67
C ILE A 66 -12.28 5.05 -9.83
N THR A 67 -12.94 6.21 -9.94
CA THR A 67 -14.40 6.31 -10.01
C THR A 67 -14.91 7.02 -11.26
N GLU A 68 -14.07 7.78 -11.96
CA GLU A 68 -14.52 8.54 -13.13
C GLU A 68 -14.39 7.74 -14.42
N ARG A 69 -13.18 7.43 -14.82
CA ARG A 69 -12.88 6.68 -16.03
C ARG A 69 -11.59 5.91 -15.85
N TRP A 70 -11.58 4.66 -16.24
CA TRP A 70 -10.32 3.89 -16.35
C TRP A 70 -9.50 4.43 -17.54
N PRO A 71 -8.31 5.01 -17.32
CA PRO A 71 -7.42 5.37 -18.41
C PRO A 71 -6.75 4.12 -18.95
N GLY A 72 -6.86 3.87 -20.25
CA GLY A 72 -6.16 2.74 -20.88
C GLY A 72 -4.66 2.81 -20.62
N GLY A 73 -4.06 1.68 -20.25
CA GLY A 73 -2.65 1.63 -19.85
C GLY A 73 -2.40 1.99 -18.39
N MET A 74 -3.44 2.09 -17.56
CA MET A 74 -3.31 2.44 -16.14
C MET A 74 -2.33 1.55 -15.39
N LEU A 75 -2.36 0.26 -15.63
CA LEU A 75 -1.45 -0.72 -15.04
C LEU A 75 -0.31 -1.05 -16.01
N THR A 76 -0.61 -1.33 -17.27
CA THR A 76 0.37 -1.78 -18.26
C THR A 76 1.35 -0.69 -18.70
N ASN A 77 0.96 0.58 -18.63
CA ASN A 77 1.81 1.73 -18.91
C ASN A 77 1.85 2.71 -17.73
N PHE A 78 2.07 2.19 -16.55
CA PHE A 78 2.08 2.94 -15.30
C PHE A 78 3.08 4.11 -15.27
N VAL A 79 4.20 3.98 -16.00
CA VAL A 79 5.20 5.05 -16.11
C VAL A 79 4.60 6.32 -16.71
N THR A 80 3.76 6.19 -17.75
CA THR A 80 3.08 7.35 -18.38
C THR A 80 2.04 7.94 -17.44
N ILE A 81 1.30 7.12 -16.72
CA ILE A 81 0.35 7.60 -15.69
C ILE A 81 1.08 8.38 -14.60
N ARG A 82 2.22 7.88 -14.12
CA ARG A 82 3.05 8.62 -13.16
C ARG A 82 3.59 9.95 -13.70
N LYS A 83 3.92 10.03 -15.00
CA LYS A 83 4.28 11.32 -15.62
C LYS A 83 3.11 12.31 -15.57
N ALA A 84 1.87 11.84 -15.81
CA ALA A 84 0.67 12.68 -15.72
C ALA A 84 0.41 13.16 -14.28
N VAL A 85 0.59 12.31 -13.28
CA VAL A 85 0.50 12.67 -11.85
C VAL A 85 1.60 13.68 -11.48
N LYS A 86 2.84 13.48 -11.91
CA LYS A 86 3.92 14.45 -11.71
C LYS A 86 3.63 15.80 -12.36
N LYS A 87 3.00 15.82 -13.55
CA LYS A 87 2.57 17.04 -14.22
C LYS A 87 1.53 17.80 -13.40
N MET A 88 0.58 17.10 -12.77
CA MET A 88 -0.39 17.71 -11.84
C MET A 88 0.33 18.37 -10.67
N ALA A 89 1.26 17.66 -10.01
CA ALA A 89 2.04 18.19 -8.90
C ALA A 89 2.93 19.39 -9.32
N ALA A 90 3.45 19.40 -10.55
CA ALA A 90 4.21 20.53 -11.09
C ALA A 90 3.34 21.77 -11.26
N ILE A 91 2.10 21.62 -11.74
CA ILE A 91 1.15 22.71 -11.85
C ILE A 91 0.82 23.28 -10.45
N ASP A 92 0.65 22.43 -9.45
CA ASP A 92 0.39 22.88 -8.08
C ASP A 92 1.59 23.64 -7.47
N ARG A 93 2.82 23.27 -7.81
CA ARG A 93 4.03 24.05 -7.45
C ARG A 93 4.06 25.39 -8.15
N MET A 94 3.83 25.45 -9.47
CA MET A 94 3.77 26.70 -10.23
C MET A 94 2.79 27.72 -9.62
N LYS A 95 1.65 27.23 -9.10
CA LYS A 95 0.68 28.08 -8.39
C LYS A 95 1.20 28.60 -7.06
N LYS A 96 2.00 27.81 -6.33
CA LYS A 96 2.60 28.22 -5.04
C LYS A 96 3.77 29.17 -5.23
N ASP A 97 4.56 28.97 -6.26
CA ASP A 97 5.79 29.75 -6.54
C ASP A 97 5.50 31.08 -7.25
N GLY A 98 4.21 31.43 -7.49
CA GLY A 98 3.83 32.65 -8.18
C GLY A 98 4.10 32.66 -9.70
N THR A 99 4.80 31.67 -10.25
CA THR A 99 5.07 31.55 -11.70
C THR A 99 3.78 31.47 -12.52
N PHE A 100 2.70 30.99 -11.89
CA PHE A 100 1.38 30.96 -12.53
C PHE A 100 0.84 32.34 -12.89
N GLU A 101 1.20 33.38 -12.13
CA GLU A 101 0.75 34.75 -12.36
C GLU A 101 1.46 35.43 -13.54
N THR A 102 2.66 34.98 -13.91
CA THR A 102 3.41 35.48 -15.06
C THR A 102 2.85 35.01 -16.40
N LEU A 103 2.00 33.95 -16.40
CA LEU A 103 1.36 33.43 -17.60
C LEU A 103 0.26 34.34 -18.11
N SER A 104 0.04 34.36 -19.44
CA SER A 104 -1.10 35.03 -20.05
C SER A 104 -2.45 34.49 -19.53
N LYS A 105 -3.50 35.27 -19.58
CA LYS A 105 -4.85 34.90 -19.13
C LYS A 105 -5.36 33.62 -19.83
N LYS A 106 -5.04 33.42 -21.09
CA LYS A 106 -5.41 32.25 -21.88
C LYS A 106 -4.66 31.01 -21.39
N GLU A 107 -3.37 31.11 -21.13
CA GLU A 107 -2.55 30.00 -20.66
C GLU A 107 -2.96 29.58 -19.25
N ARG A 108 -3.19 30.51 -18.35
CA ARG A 108 -3.71 30.23 -16.99
C ARG A 108 -4.98 29.37 -17.06
N LEU A 109 -5.92 29.77 -17.90
CA LEU A 109 -7.17 29.03 -18.07
C LEU A 109 -6.93 27.59 -18.62
N GLN A 110 -6.00 27.42 -19.56
CA GLN A 110 -5.66 26.10 -20.10
C GLN A 110 -5.00 25.21 -19.06
N VAL A 111 -4.07 25.75 -18.27
CA VAL A 111 -3.39 25.04 -17.19
C VAL A 111 -4.39 24.62 -16.10
N ASP A 112 -5.33 25.51 -15.72
CA ASP A 112 -6.37 25.20 -14.73
C ASP A 112 -7.32 24.09 -15.21
N ARG A 113 -7.75 24.14 -16.46
CA ARG A 113 -8.59 23.08 -17.06
C ARG A 113 -7.85 21.75 -17.10
N LEU A 114 -6.57 21.77 -17.46
CA LEU A 114 -5.73 20.57 -17.48
C LEU A 114 -5.58 19.99 -16.07
N ARG A 115 -5.26 20.82 -15.07
CA ARG A 115 -5.16 20.42 -13.67
C ARG A 115 -6.44 19.76 -13.17
N SER A 116 -7.58 20.44 -13.36
CA SER A 116 -8.90 19.93 -12.95
C SER A 116 -9.23 18.59 -13.60
N LYS A 117 -8.89 18.41 -14.88
CA LYS A 117 -9.07 17.14 -15.59
C LYS A 117 -8.19 16.04 -15.04
N LEU A 118 -6.91 16.34 -14.72
CA LEU A 118 -5.98 15.37 -14.15
C LEU A 118 -6.39 15.01 -12.72
N GLU A 119 -6.76 15.98 -11.91
CA GLU A 119 -7.22 15.76 -10.54
C GLU A 119 -8.46 14.88 -10.47
N LYS A 120 -9.46 15.16 -11.32
CA LYS A 120 -10.68 14.37 -11.41
C LYS A 120 -10.41 12.90 -11.73
N ASN A 121 -9.47 12.62 -12.65
CA ASN A 121 -9.22 11.26 -13.14
C ASN A 121 -8.12 10.52 -12.35
N LEU A 122 -7.14 11.22 -11.82
CA LEU A 122 -5.92 10.64 -11.24
C LEU A 122 -5.61 11.12 -9.82
N GLY A 123 -6.40 12.05 -9.27
CA GLY A 123 -6.18 12.62 -7.94
C GLY A 123 -6.12 11.56 -6.85
N SER A 124 -7.03 10.60 -6.90
CA SER A 124 -7.15 9.49 -5.93
C SER A 124 -5.99 8.49 -5.95
N ILE A 125 -5.18 8.49 -7.03
CA ILE A 125 -4.01 7.60 -7.19
C ILE A 125 -2.69 8.35 -7.10
N SER A 126 -2.71 9.64 -6.74
CA SER A 126 -1.51 10.49 -6.68
C SER A 126 -0.41 9.93 -5.77
N GLU A 127 -0.79 9.30 -4.66
CA GLU A 127 0.12 8.68 -3.70
C GLU A 127 0.63 7.29 -4.12
N MET A 128 0.07 6.71 -5.19
CA MET A 128 0.45 5.38 -5.62
C MET A 128 1.80 5.41 -6.36
N THR A 129 2.86 4.99 -5.68
CA THR A 129 4.23 5.00 -6.23
C THR A 129 4.58 3.72 -6.98
N ARG A 130 3.90 2.62 -6.70
CA ARG A 130 4.11 1.27 -7.26
C ARG A 130 2.80 0.70 -7.77
N LEU A 131 2.87 -0.34 -8.58
CA LEU A 131 1.70 -1.12 -8.98
C LEU A 131 0.98 -1.68 -7.75
N PRO A 132 -0.37 -1.72 -7.76
CA PRO A 132 -1.15 -2.26 -6.66
C PRO A 132 -0.87 -3.76 -6.46
N GLY A 133 -1.05 -4.24 -5.25
CA GLY A 133 -0.94 -5.66 -4.91
C GLY A 133 -2.17 -6.45 -5.30
N ALA A 134 -3.31 -5.79 -5.45
CA ALA A 134 -4.58 -6.33 -5.90
C ALA A 134 -5.46 -5.23 -6.48
N ILE A 135 -6.47 -5.64 -7.24
CA ILE A 135 -7.51 -4.78 -7.78
C ILE A 135 -8.88 -5.25 -7.26
N PHE A 136 -9.71 -4.33 -6.80
CA PHE A 136 -11.10 -4.61 -6.43
C PHE A 136 -12.03 -3.89 -7.40
N ILE A 137 -12.85 -4.62 -8.14
CA ILE A 137 -13.67 -4.10 -9.24
C ILE A 137 -15.15 -4.25 -8.89
N VAL A 138 -15.92 -3.19 -9.13
CA VAL A 138 -17.37 -3.24 -9.12
C VAL A 138 -17.87 -3.17 -10.55
N ASP A 139 -18.59 -4.19 -11.01
CA ASP A 139 -19.07 -4.36 -12.39
C ASP A 139 -17.95 -4.62 -13.41
N THR A 140 -17.66 -5.89 -13.63
CA THR A 140 -16.62 -6.33 -14.56
C THR A 140 -16.95 -6.13 -16.02
N THR A 141 -18.24 -5.98 -16.36
CA THR A 141 -18.68 -5.71 -17.74
C THR A 141 -18.22 -4.31 -18.18
N ARG A 142 -18.34 -3.33 -17.30
CA ARG A 142 -17.86 -1.96 -17.57
C ARG A 142 -16.35 -1.85 -17.53
N GLU A 143 -15.73 -2.51 -16.55
CA GLU A 143 -14.31 -2.39 -16.29
C GLU A 143 -13.47 -3.49 -16.98
N HIS A 144 -13.95 -4.01 -18.12
CA HIS A 144 -13.30 -5.09 -18.88
C HIS A 144 -11.82 -4.76 -19.27
N ILE A 145 -11.49 -3.47 -19.45
CA ILE A 145 -10.12 -3.03 -19.74
C ILE A 145 -9.25 -3.21 -18.50
N ALA A 146 -9.74 -2.83 -17.32
CA ALA A 146 -9.03 -3.01 -16.06
C ALA A 146 -8.76 -4.49 -15.78
N VAL A 147 -9.75 -5.37 -16.01
CA VAL A 147 -9.61 -6.83 -15.89
C VAL A 147 -8.52 -7.36 -16.83
N LYS A 148 -8.54 -6.98 -18.11
CA LYS A 148 -7.53 -7.40 -19.08
C LYS A 148 -6.12 -6.94 -18.72
N GLU A 149 -5.96 -5.70 -18.26
CA GLU A 149 -4.66 -5.17 -17.83
C GLU A 149 -4.14 -5.88 -16.57
N ALA A 150 -4.98 -6.09 -15.56
CA ALA A 150 -4.62 -6.79 -14.35
C ALA A 150 -4.21 -8.25 -14.63
N LYS A 151 -4.98 -8.95 -15.45
CA LYS A 151 -4.67 -10.32 -15.90
C LYS A 151 -3.32 -10.39 -16.62
N LYS A 152 -3.02 -9.43 -17.53
CA LYS A 152 -1.74 -9.36 -18.24
C LYS A 152 -0.55 -9.21 -17.29
N LEU A 153 -0.73 -8.51 -16.18
CA LEU A 153 0.32 -8.28 -15.17
C LEU A 153 0.28 -9.29 -14.01
N LYS A 154 -0.62 -10.28 -14.06
CA LYS A 154 -0.83 -11.29 -13.00
C LYS A 154 -1.11 -10.64 -11.63
N ILE A 155 -1.87 -9.55 -11.64
CA ILE A 155 -2.33 -8.89 -10.41
C ILE A 155 -3.64 -9.55 -10.00
N PRO A 156 -3.80 -10.04 -8.76
CA PRO A 156 -5.02 -10.67 -8.28
C PRO A 156 -6.24 -9.76 -8.44
N ILE A 157 -7.32 -10.31 -9.02
CA ILE A 157 -8.55 -9.59 -9.33
C ILE A 157 -9.65 -10.06 -8.38
N PHE A 158 -10.16 -9.13 -7.60
CA PHE A 158 -11.33 -9.27 -6.76
C PHE A 158 -12.47 -8.51 -7.39
N ALA A 159 -13.63 -9.12 -7.54
CA ALA A 159 -14.74 -8.39 -8.17
C ALA A 159 -16.11 -8.75 -7.61
N MET A 160 -16.96 -7.72 -7.53
CA MET A 160 -18.42 -7.88 -7.46
C MET A 160 -18.91 -8.21 -8.86
N VAL A 161 -19.61 -9.33 -8.98
CA VAL A 161 -20.02 -9.90 -10.28
C VAL A 161 -21.52 -10.17 -10.25
N ASP A 162 -22.25 -9.46 -11.09
CA ASP A 162 -23.68 -9.69 -11.29
C ASP A 162 -23.95 -10.78 -12.35
N THR A 163 -25.18 -11.13 -12.53
CA THR A 163 -25.65 -12.24 -13.39
C THR A 163 -25.32 -12.05 -14.87
N ASN A 164 -25.14 -10.81 -15.33
CA ASN A 164 -24.77 -10.43 -16.70
C ASN A 164 -23.26 -10.45 -16.98
N CYS A 165 -22.44 -10.73 -15.95
CA CYS A 165 -20.98 -10.72 -16.05
C CYS A 165 -20.37 -12.12 -16.25
N ASP A 166 -19.15 -12.19 -16.80
CA ASP A 166 -18.36 -13.42 -16.92
C ASP A 166 -17.35 -13.54 -15.78
N PRO A 167 -17.45 -14.55 -14.90
CA PRO A 167 -16.56 -14.71 -13.76
C PRO A 167 -15.22 -15.40 -14.08
N ARG A 168 -15.01 -15.91 -15.31
CA ARG A 168 -13.86 -16.78 -15.65
C ARG A 168 -12.49 -16.08 -15.54
N ASP A 169 -12.45 -14.77 -15.70
CA ASP A 169 -11.21 -13.99 -15.68
C ASP A 169 -10.91 -13.37 -14.30
N ILE A 170 -11.65 -13.79 -13.26
CA ILE A 170 -11.60 -13.19 -11.94
C ILE A 170 -11.15 -14.24 -10.93
N ASP A 171 -10.14 -13.90 -10.12
CA ASP A 171 -9.59 -14.82 -9.12
C ASP A 171 -10.53 -14.99 -7.92
N TYR A 172 -11.13 -13.89 -7.45
CA TYR A 172 -12.03 -13.87 -6.30
C TYR A 172 -13.36 -13.23 -6.68
N VAL A 173 -14.34 -14.06 -6.95
CA VAL A 173 -15.68 -13.65 -7.39
C VAL A 173 -16.59 -13.46 -6.19
N ILE A 174 -17.23 -12.30 -6.06
CA ILE A 174 -18.32 -12.04 -5.11
C ILE A 174 -19.62 -11.93 -5.92
N PRO A 175 -20.41 -13.00 -6.01
CA PRO A 175 -21.69 -12.97 -6.70
C PRO A 175 -22.64 -12.01 -5.97
N SER A 176 -23.03 -10.91 -6.61
CA SER A 176 -23.84 -9.89 -5.94
C SER A 176 -24.45 -8.92 -6.94
N ASN A 177 -25.50 -8.26 -6.51
CA ASN A 177 -26.11 -7.18 -7.29
C ASN A 177 -25.22 -5.93 -7.23
N ASP A 178 -24.77 -5.47 -8.37
CA ASP A 178 -23.90 -4.30 -8.55
C ASP A 178 -24.66 -3.01 -8.96
N ASP A 179 -26.01 -3.06 -9.06
CA ASP A 179 -26.88 -1.92 -9.31
C ASP A 179 -27.43 -1.30 -8.03
N ALA A 180 -27.69 -2.12 -7.01
CA ALA A 180 -28.29 -1.67 -5.77
C ALA A 180 -27.24 -1.04 -4.84
N SER A 181 -27.33 0.25 -4.58
CA SER A 181 -26.41 0.99 -3.67
C SER A 181 -26.30 0.36 -2.29
N LYS A 182 -27.39 -0.20 -1.74
CA LYS A 182 -27.37 -0.93 -0.45
C LYS A 182 -26.53 -2.20 -0.50
N SER A 183 -26.59 -2.95 -1.60
CA SER A 183 -25.78 -4.17 -1.81
C SER A 183 -24.29 -3.80 -1.89
N ILE A 184 -23.98 -2.81 -2.72
CA ILE A 184 -22.61 -2.31 -2.92
C ILE A 184 -22.03 -1.82 -1.59
N SER A 185 -22.76 -0.97 -0.85
CA SER A 185 -22.32 -0.45 0.44
C SER A 185 -22.03 -1.57 1.43
N LYS A 186 -22.95 -2.54 1.58
CA LYS A 186 -22.79 -3.64 2.53
C LYS A 186 -21.56 -4.51 2.24
N ILE A 187 -21.31 -4.83 0.98
CA ILE A 187 -20.16 -5.63 0.60
C ILE A 187 -18.86 -4.86 0.78
N LEU A 188 -18.84 -3.58 0.40
CA LEU A 188 -17.68 -2.72 0.60
C LEU A 188 -17.39 -2.50 2.09
N ASP A 189 -18.39 -2.41 2.96
CA ASP A 189 -18.19 -2.34 4.42
C ASP A 189 -17.42 -3.57 4.93
N LEU A 190 -17.82 -4.76 4.49
CA LEU A 190 -17.15 -6.01 4.90
C LEU A 190 -15.72 -6.09 4.34
N VAL A 191 -15.53 -5.68 3.09
CA VAL A 191 -14.23 -5.67 2.42
C VAL A 191 -13.29 -4.65 3.06
N THR A 192 -13.75 -3.42 3.28
CA THR A 192 -12.91 -2.37 3.88
C THR A 192 -12.61 -2.65 5.35
N SER A 193 -13.52 -3.29 6.10
CA SER A 193 -13.24 -3.78 7.46
C SER A 193 -12.08 -4.79 7.45
N ALA A 194 -12.13 -5.79 6.56
CA ALA A 194 -11.05 -6.78 6.44
C ALA A 194 -9.71 -6.16 6.05
N VAL A 195 -9.72 -5.15 5.17
CA VAL A 195 -8.52 -4.39 4.79
C VAL A 195 -7.99 -3.58 5.98
N SER A 196 -8.87 -2.93 6.74
CA SER A 196 -8.51 -2.19 7.96
C SER A 196 -7.87 -3.09 9.00
N ASP A 197 -8.43 -4.28 9.23
CA ASP A 197 -7.86 -5.28 10.13
C ASP A 197 -6.45 -5.71 9.70
N GLY A 198 -6.24 -5.92 8.39
CA GLY A 198 -4.93 -6.25 7.83
C GLY A 198 -3.91 -5.12 8.02
N LEU A 199 -4.32 -3.86 7.83
CA LEU A 199 -3.46 -2.69 8.06
C LEU A 199 -3.12 -2.51 9.54
N SER A 200 -4.06 -2.75 10.45
CA SER A 200 -3.84 -2.70 11.90
C SER A 200 -2.87 -3.78 12.35
N GLN A 201 -3.04 -5.00 11.85
CA GLN A 201 -2.11 -6.10 12.12
C GLN A 201 -0.69 -5.79 11.66
N ARG A 202 -0.55 -5.20 10.45
CA ARG A 202 0.75 -4.76 9.94
C ARG A 202 1.40 -3.69 10.82
N LYS A 203 0.63 -2.75 11.39
CA LYS A 203 1.18 -1.72 12.30
C LYS A 203 1.77 -2.37 13.53
N ILE A 204 1.02 -3.28 14.16
CA ILE A 204 1.47 -4.03 15.35
C ILE A 204 2.74 -4.84 15.04
N GLU A 205 2.77 -5.55 13.92
CA GLU A 205 3.94 -6.33 13.50
C GLU A 205 5.17 -5.45 13.25
N LYS A 206 4.96 -4.26 12.69
CA LYS A 206 6.04 -3.30 12.45
C LYS A 206 6.58 -2.71 13.76
N GLU A 207 5.71 -2.28 14.66
CA GLU A 207 6.08 -1.78 15.98
C GLU A 207 6.88 -2.83 16.76
N ALA A 208 6.41 -4.09 16.76
CA ALA A 208 7.13 -5.20 17.39
C ALA A 208 8.48 -5.53 16.73
N ALA A 209 8.63 -5.29 15.43
CA ALA A 209 9.90 -5.45 14.72
C ALA A 209 10.87 -4.30 15.06
N ASP A 210 10.38 -3.07 15.03
CA ASP A 210 11.17 -1.87 15.37
C ASP A 210 11.67 -1.93 16.83
N GLU A 211 10.85 -2.43 17.78
CA GLU A 211 11.26 -2.66 19.18
C GLU A 211 12.36 -3.73 19.30
N LYS A 212 12.24 -4.84 18.57
CA LYS A 212 13.27 -5.89 18.57
C LYS A 212 14.59 -5.41 17.99
N ASP A 213 14.56 -4.58 16.97
CA ASP A 213 15.75 -4.02 16.36
C ASP A 213 16.40 -2.97 17.28
N ALA A 214 15.59 -2.17 17.99
CA ALA A 214 16.08 -1.24 19.03
C ALA A 214 16.77 -1.99 20.18
N VAL A 215 16.17 -3.06 20.68
CA VAL A 215 16.78 -3.90 21.74
C VAL A 215 18.08 -4.56 21.28
N LYS A 216 18.16 -5.02 20.02
CA LYS A 216 19.40 -5.58 19.46
C LYS A 216 20.49 -4.53 19.32
N MET A 217 20.17 -3.32 18.90
CA MET A 217 21.13 -2.21 18.82
C MET A 217 21.66 -1.83 20.22
N GLU A 218 20.79 -1.79 21.23
CA GLU A 218 21.21 -1.50 22.60
C GLU A 218 22.10 -2.60 23.19
N GLN A 219 21.81 -3.87 22.90
CA GLN A 219 22.64 -4.98 23.30
C GLN A 219 23.99 -4.99 22.57
N ALA A 220 24.03 -4.62 21.30
CA ALA A 220 25.28 -4.50 20.55
C ALA A 220 26.15 -3.35 21.07
N ALA A 221 25.54 -2.19 21.38
CA ALA A 221 26.26 -1.05 21.98
C ALA A 221 26.89 -1.41 23.35
N LYS A 222 26.10 -2.07 24.23
CA LYS A 222 26.64 -2.55 25.54
C LYS A 222 27.75 -3.60 25.40
N GLY A 223 27.69 -4.44 24.36
CA GLY A 223 28.72 -5.42 24.06
C GLY A 223 30.02 -4.80 23.51
N GLU A 224 29.93 -3.63 22.85
CA GLU A 224 31.12 -2.88 22.42
C GLU A 224 31.74 -2.09 23.57
N GLU A 225 30.94 -1.48 24.45
CA GLU A 225 31.45 -0.80 25.66
C GLU A 225 32.19 -1.75 26.59
N SER A 226 31.68 -2.95 26.84
CA SER A 226 32.35 -3.94 27.66
C SER A 226 33.71 -4.42 27.07
N LYS A 227 33.82 -4.52 25.74
CA LYS A 227 35.07 -4.85 25.07
C LYS A 227 36.13 -3.74 25.14
N VAL A 228 35.68 -2.49 25.14
CA VAL A 228 36.57 -1.32 25.27
C VAL A 228 37.08 -1.18 26.70
N GLU A 229 36.25 -1.49 27.71
CA GLU A 229 36.69 -1.54 29.12
C GLU A 229 37.68 -2.68 29.40
N ASP A 230 37.42 -3.89 28.87
CA ASP A 230 38.37 -5.01 28.97
C ASP A 230 39.72 -4.72 28.28
N GLN A 231 39.72 -3.98 27.18
CA GLN A 231 40.95 -3.57 26.51
C GLN A 231 41.72 -2.48 27.30
N LYS A 232 41.02 -1.52 27.92
CA LYS A 232 41.65 -0.53 28.78
C LYS A 232 42.28 -1.15 30.00
N GLN A 233 41.59 -2.07 30.70
CA GLN A 233 42.13 -2.77 31.86
C GLN A 233 43.39 -3.58 31.51
N LYS A 234 43.44 -4.25 30.36
CA LYS A 234 44.65 -4.97 29.89
C LYS A 234 45.82 -4.07 29.50
N VAL A 235 45.53 -2.82 29.05
CA VAL A 235 46.57 -1.83 28.75
C VAL A 235 47.15 -1.25 30.05
N ASP A 236 46.28 -0.92 31.02
CA ASP A 236 46.70 -0.39 32.32
C ASP A 236 47.48 -1.42 33.14
N GLU A 237 47.13 -2.72 33.06
CA GLU A 237 47.84 -3.80 33.70
C GLU A 237 49.25 -4.04 33.08
N LYS A 238 49.39 -3.92 31.75
CA LYS A 238 50.70 -3.98 31.07
C LYS A 238 51.61 -2.80 31.42
N THR A 239 51.04 -1.59 31.49
CA THR A 239 51.81 -0.38 31.83
C THR A 239 52.33 -0.43 33.28
N SER A 240 51.52 -0.94 34.22
CA SER A 240 51.94 -1.11 35.60
C SER A 240 53.02 -2.20 35.80
N ILE A 241 53.04 -3.24 34.96
CA ILE A 241 54.07 -4.27 34.96
C ILE A 241 55.40 -3.73 34.37
N GLU A 242 55.33 -2.95 33.29
CA GLU A 242 56.51 -2.32 32.68
C GLU A 242 57.18 -1.27 33.63
N ASP A 243 56.39 -0.50 34.37
CA ASP A 243 56.89 0.48 35.33
C ASP A 243 57.52 -0.20 36.59
N SER A 244 56.98 -1.34 37.03
CA SER A 244 57.61 -2.14 38.11
C SER A 244 58.93 -2.77 37.68
N LEU A 245 59.05 -3.27 36.45
CA LEU A 245 60.29 -3.84 35.91
C LEU A 245 61.40 -2.77 35.74
N LYS A 246 61.06 -1.56 35.30
CA LYS A 246 61.99 -0.42 35.19
C LYS A 246 62.53 0.04 36.57
N ASN A 247 61.63 0.02 37.58
CA ASN A 247 62.06 0.35 38.96
C ASN A 247 63.01 -0.69 39.62
N ASP A 248 62.82 -1.97 39.28
CA ASP A 248 63.69 -3.02 39.76
C ASP A 248 65.08 -3.06 39.05
N GLU A 249 65.11 -2.71 37.75
CA GLU A 249 66.41 -2.52 37.04
C GLU A 249 67.16 -1.29 37.55
N ALA A 250 66.49 -0.18 37.87
CA ALA A 250 67.12 1.00 38.44
C ALA A 250 67.73 0.72 39.81
N LYS A 251 67.08 -0.05 40.66
CA LYS A 251 67.61 -0.47 41.98
C LYS A 251 68.78 -1.47 41.89
N SER A 252 68.82 -2.29 40.86
CA SER A 252 69.92 -3.24 40.65
C SER A 252 71.24 -2.59 40.14
N VAL A 253 71.10 -1.42 39.46
CA VAL A 253 72.22 -0.65 38.96
C VAL A 253 72.87 0.21 40.09
N GLU A 254 72.08 0.68 41.06
CA GLU A 254 72.55 1.45 42.20
C GLU A 254 73.34 0.56 43.22
N ASN A 255 72.99 -0.72 43.39
CA ASN A 255 73.62 -1.67 44.25
C ASN A 255 74.95 -2.26 43.71
N LYS A 256 75.32 -2.01 42.44
CA LYS A 256 76.59 -2.41 41.83
C LYS A 256 77.67 -1.33 41.84
N LYS A 257 77.33 -0.15 42.39
CA LYS A 257 78.28 0.99 42.50
C LYS A 257 78.68 1.34 43.94
N LYS A 258 78.45 0.45 44.90
CA LYS A 258 78.96 0.51 46.24
C LYS A 258 79.89 -0.75 46.43
#